data_4bc54d28f1d4f5be7654d53f0e55af02
#
_entry.id   4bc54d28f1d4f5be7654d53f0e55af02
#
_cell.length_a   1.000
_cell.length_b   1.000
_cell.length_c   1.000
_cell.angle_alpha   90.00
_cell.angle_beta   90.00
_cell.angle_gamma   90.00
#
_symmetry.space_group_name_H-M   'P 1'
#
loop_
_entity.id
_entity.type
_entity.pdbx_description
1 polymer ?
#
loop_
_entity_poly.entity_id
_entity_poly.type
_entity_poly.pdbx_seq_one_letter_code
_entity_poly.pdbx_strand_id
1 'polypeptide(L)'
;MGRLYSGNLNAFRAACNRLYQLDFAVISQEFQDHVSRQECMKLRVEDRAGNIYALETFAHYDEDVLYNTATDFLNGLADQLNTWSKS
;
A
#
# COMPACT_ATOMS: atom_id res chain seq x y z
N MET A 1 -6.20 0.90 -21.56
CA MET A 1 -5.27 0.22 -20.69
C MET A 1 -4.32 1.23 -20.06
N GLY A 2 -4.42 1.40 -18.76
CA GLY A 2 -3.59 2.37 -18.08
C GLY A 2 -2.16 1.88 -17.95
N ARG A 3 -1.22 2.79 -18.18
CA ARG A 3 0.17 2.53 -17.84
C ARG A 3 0.44 3.20 -16.51
N LEU A 4 0.99 2.43 -15.60
CA LEU A 4 1.38 2.99 -14.31
C LEU A 4 2.53 3.98 -14.50
N TYR A 5 2.32 5.21 -14.09
CA TYR A 5 3.36 6.23 -14.11
C TYR A 5 4.47 5.84 -13.13
N SER A 6 5.71 5.84 -13.58
CA SER A 6 6.85 5.39 -12.78
C SER A 6 7.02 6.19 -11.49
N GLY A 7 6.65 7.48 -11.50
CA GLY A 7 6.69 8.29 -10.28
C GLY A 7 5.74 7.80 -9.22
N ASN A 8 4.56 7.30 -9.60
CA ASN A 8 3.59 6.74 -8.67
C ASN A 8 4.08 5.42 -8.08
N LEU A 9 4.72 4.60 -8.91
CA LEU A 9 5.33 3.35 -8.43
C LEU A 9 6.46 3.64 -7.44
N ASN A 10 7.29 4.63 -7.74
CA ASN A 10 8.37 5.03 -6.84
C ASN A 10 7.84 5.55 -5.51
N ALA A 11 6.77 6.35 -5.54
CA ALA A 11 6.13 6.84 -4.32
C ALA A 11 5.56 5.69 -3.49
N PHE A 12 4.98 4.69 -4.15
CA PHE A 12 4.47 3.50 -3.47
C PHE A 12 5.60 2.74 -2.78
N ARG A 13 6.70 2.53 -3.49
CA ARG A 13 7.88 1.84 -2.93
C ARG A 13 8.47 2.61 -1.76
N ALA A 14 8.50 3.94 -1.86
CA ALA A 14 8.99 4.79 -0.76
C ALA A 14 8.11 4.65 0.47
N ALA A 15 6.79 4.59 0.29
CA ALA A 15 5.85 4.39 1.39
C ALA A 15 6.06 3.03 2.06
N CYS A 16 6.25 1.97 1.25
CA CYS A 16 6.57 0.65 1.78
C CYS A 16 7.85 0.68 2.61
N ASN A 17 8.86 1.39 2.11
CA ASN A 17 10.15 1.49 2.79
C ASN A 17 10.03 2.22 4.13
N ARG A 18 9.17 3.23 4.22
CA ARG A 18 8.92 3.92 5.49
C ARG A 18 8.43 2.94 6.55
N LEU A 19 7.51 2.04 6.17
CA LEU A 19 7.00 1.02 7.10
C LEU A 19 8.07 -0.01 7.43
N TYR A 20 8.89 -0.36 6.45
CA TYR A 20 10.02 -1.26 6.67
C TYR A 20 10.96 -0.74 7.75
N GLN A 21 11.24 0.56 7.71
CA GLN A 21 12.13 1.18 8.69
C GLN A 21 11.50 1.24 10.09
N LEU A 22 10.20 1.05 10.18
CA LEU A 22 9.49 0.98 11.46
C LEU A 22 9.26 -0.47 11.90
N ASP A 23 9.95 -1.42 11.27
CA ASP A 23 9.87 -2.86 11.55
C ASP A 23 8.54 -3.50 11.13
N PHE A 24 7.92 -2.96 10.09
CA PHE A 24 6.72 -3.54 9.49
C PHE A 24 7.02 -3.99 8.08
N ALA A 25 6.40 -5.09 7.66
CA ALA A 25 6.49 -5.60 6.30
C ALA A 25 5.20 -5.30 5.55
N VAL A 26 5.34 -4.92 4.29
CA VAL A 26 4.19 -4.67 3.41
C VAL A 26 4.17 -5.76 2.35
N ILE A 27 3.08 -6.50 2.30
CA ILE A 27 2.86 -7.53 1.28
C ILE A 27 1.73 -7.05 0.38
N SER A 28 2.00 -6.91 -0.90
CA SER A 28 1.01 -6.46 -1.88
C SER A 28 0.72 -7.57 -2.87
N GLN A 29 -0.55 -7.70 -3.23
CA GLN A 29 -0.98 -8.62 -4.26
C GLN A 29 -1.88 -7.86 -5.23
N GLU A 30 -1.47 -7.82 -6.49
CA GLU A 30 -2.24 -7.16 -7.53
C GLU A 30 -3.02 -8.21 -8.32
N PHE A 31 -4.24 -7.87 -8.68
CA PHE A 31 -5.07 -8.73 -9.50
C PHE A 31 -6.14 -7.90 -10.19
N GLN A 32 -6.78 -8.46 -11.20
CA GLN A 32 -7.88 -7.82 -11.89
C GLN A 32 -9.18 -8.54 -11.55
N ASP A 33 -10.20 -7.77 -11.21
CA ASP A 33 -11.53 -8.33 -11.00
C ASP A 33 -12.15 -8.63 -12.36
N HIS A 34 -12.45 -9.89 -12.61
CA HIS A 34 -13.00 -10.32 -13.90
C HIS A 34 -14.41 -9.80 -14.16
N VAL A 35 -15.16 -9.49 -13.13
CA VAL A 35 -16.54 -9.00 -13.28
C VAL A 35 -16.55 -7.52 -13.57
N SER A 36 -15.93 -6.72 -12.71
CA SER A 36 -15.93 -5.25 -12.85
C SER A 36 -14.84 -4.75 -13.79
N ARG A 37 -13.82 -5.56 -14.05
CA ARG A 37 -12.64 -5.21 -14.83
C ARG A 37 -11.76 -4.14 -14.17
N GLN A 38 -11.95 -3.92 -12.87
CA GLN A 38 -11.11 -2.99 -12.12
C GLN A 38 -9.77 -3.63 -11.79
N GLU A 39 -8.74 -2.79 -11.77
CA GLU A 39 -7.45 -3.19 -11.22
C GLU A 39 -7.58 -3.17 -9.70
N CYS A 40 -7.09 -4.20 -9.05
CA CYS A 40 -7.22 -4.36 -7.60
C CYS A 40 -5.87 -4.57 -6.95
N MET A 41 -5.76 -4.12 -5.71
CA MET A 41 -4.56 -4.35 -4.92
C MET A 41 -4.97 -4.69 -3.49
N LYS A 42 -4.50 -5.83 -3.01
CA LYS A 42 -4.66 -6.24 -1.62
C LYS A 42 -3.37 -5.96 -0.88
N LEU A 43 -3.45 -5.16 0.17
CA LEU A 43 -2.30 -4.81 0.99
C LEU A 43 -2.43 -5.46 2.36
N ARG A 44 -1.36 -6.09 2.79
CA ARG A 44 -1.25 -6.63 4.14
C ARG A 44 0.00 -6.06 4.79
N VAL A 45 -0.16 -5.45 5.96
CA VAL A 45 0.94 -4.91 6.74
C VAL A 45 1.09 -5.79 7.97
N GLU A 46 2.28 -6.35 8.15
CA GLU A 46 2.59 -7.27 9.25
C GLU A 46 3.65 -6.68 10.15
N ASP A 47 3.53 -6.95 11.44
CA ASP A 47 4.56 -6.55 12.39
C ASP A 47 5.72 -7.56 12.38
N ARG A 48 6.70 -7.34 13.25
CA ARG A 48 7.91 -8.16 13.30
C ARG A 48 7.61 -9.61 13.70
N ALA A 49 6.54 -9.84 14.46
CA ALA A 49 6.14 -11.17 14.88
C ALA A 49 5.28 -11.89 13.86
N GLY A 50 4.95 -11.23 12.74
CA GLY A 50 4.10 -11.81 11.69
C GLY A 50 2.62 -11.58 11.91
N ASN A 51 2.24 -10.77 12.89
CA ASN A 51 0.83 -10.45 13.13
C ASN A 51 0.36 -9.40 12.12
N ILE A 52 -0.86 -9.57 11.63
CA ILE A 52 -1.45 -8.61 10.71
C ILE A 52 -1.81 -7.34 11.46
N TYR A 53 -1.18 -6.24 11.09
CA TYR A 53 -1.47 -4.93 11.65
C TYR A 53 -2.55 -4.20 10.87
N ALA A 54 -2.54 -4.34 9.55
CA ALA A 54 -3.54 -3.73 8.68
C ALA A 54 -3.76 -4.61 7.46
N LEU A 55 -4.99 -4.64 6.97
CA LEU A 55 -5.37 -5.39 5.78
C LEU A 55 -6.41 -4.57 5.02
N GLU A 56 -6.10 -4.22 3.78
CA GLU A 56 -6.97 -3.42 2.94
C GLU A 56 -6.95 -3.90 1.50
N THR A 57 -8.05 -3.71 0.81
CA THR A 57 -8.16 -3.99 -0.61
C THR A 57 -8.66 -2.74 -1.31
N PHE A 58 -7.99 -2.36 -2.38
CA PHE A 58 -8.34 -1.20 -3.19
C PHE A 58 -8.68 -1.65 -4.59
N ALA A 59 -9.58 -0.93 -5.26
CA ALA A 59 -9.98 -1.22 -6.63
C ALA A 59 -10.22 0.07 -7.39
N HIS A 60 -9.65 0.18 -8.57
CA HIS A 60 -9.85 1.31 -9.47
C HIS A 60 -9.66 0.85 -10.91
N TYR A 61 -10.31 1.55 -11.84
CA TYR A 61 -10.09 1.28 -13.26
C TYR A 61 -8.74 1.80 -13.72
N ASP A 62 -8.18 2.80 -13.03
CA ASP A 62 -6.90 3.43 -13.37
C ASP A 62 -5.84 2.96 -12.37
N GLU A 63 -4.76 2.37 -12.88
CA GLU A 63 -3.66 1.90 -12.04
C GLU A 63 -2.98 3.04 -11.26
N ASP A 64 -2.88 4.23 -11.86
CA ASP A 64 -2.28 5.36 -11.17
C ASP A 64 -3.08 5.76 -9.95
N VAL A 65 -4.41 5.77 -10.07
CA VAL A 65 -5.29 6.08 -8.94
C VAL A 65 -5.18 4.98 -7.88
N LEU A 66 -5.12 3.73 -8.32
CA LEU A 66 -4.96 2.59 -7.40
C LEU A 66 -3.68 2.72 -6.58
N TYR A 67 -2.55 2.98 -7.23
CA TYR A 67 -1.27 3.11 -6.55
C TYR A 67 -1.22 4.35 -5.66
N ASN A 68 -1.82 5.46 -6.10
CA ASN A 68 -1.88 6.66 -5.28
C ASN A 68 -2.71 6.45 -4.02
N THR A 69 -3.84 5.76 -4.14
CA THR A 69 -4.69 5.44 -3.00
C THR A 69 -3.94 4.54 -2.00
N ALA A 70 -3.28 3.51 -2.51
CA ALA A 70 -2.49 2.60 -1.69
C ALA A 70 -1.33 3.34 -1.01
N THR A 71 -0.66 4.23 -1.74
CA THR A 71 0.45 5.02 -1.21
C THR A 71 -0.02 5.91 -0.07
N ASP A 72 -1.15 6.59 -0.24
CA ASP A 72 -1.71 7.46 0.79
C ASP A 72 -2.07 6.66 2.04
N PHE A 73 -2.62 5.47 1.85
CA PHE A 73 -2.94 4.58 2.97
C PHE A 73 -1.67 4.20 3.75
N LEU A 74 -0.62 3.79 3.05
CA LEU A 74 0.63 3.38 3.68
C LEU A 74 1.32 4.56 4.37
N ASN A 75 1.34 5.73 3.75
CA ASN A 75 1.91 6.92 4.36
C ASN A 75 1.13 7.34 5.60
N GLY A 76 -0.19 7.20 5.58
CA GLY A 76 -1.01 7.48 6.75
C GLY A 76 -0.67 6.55 7.92
N LEU A 77 -0.46 5.26 7.63
CA LEU A 77 -0.03 4.30 8.64
C LEU A 77 1.34 4.65 9.20
N ALA A 78 2.28 4.99 8.32
CA ALA A 78 3.64 5.34 8.72
C ALA A 78 3.64 6.58 9.60
N ASP A 79 2.85 7.59 9.26
CA ASP A 79 2.73 8.81 10.04
C ASP A 79 2.16 8.51 11.43
N GLN A 80 1.14 7.66 11.49
CA GLN A 80 0.51 7.27 12.75
C GLN A 80 1.48 6.53 13.66
N LEU A 81 2.20 5.55 13.09
CA LEU A 81 3.18 4.77 13.85
C LEU A 81 4.35 5.64 14.32
N ASN A 82 4.78 6.56 13.48
CA ASN A 82 5.86 7.48 13.80
C ASN A 82 5.47 8.40 14.97
N THR A 83 4.23 8.85 15.00
CA THR A 83 3.72 9.66 16.10
C THR A 83 3.72 8.87 17.40
N TRP A 84 3.30 7.61 17.36
CA TRP A 84 3.26 6.77 18.56
C TRP A 84 4.66 6.47 19.10
N SER A 85 5.64 6.25 18.22
CA SER A 85 6.99 5.92 18.64
C SER A 85 7.71 7.12 19.27
N LYS A 86 7.21 8.33 19.10
CA LYS A 86 7.78 9.54 19.69
C LYS A 86 7.17 9.92 21.04
N SER A 87 6.11 9.26 21.43
CA SER A 87 5.41 9.59 22.68
C SER A 87 5.94 8.84 23.88
#